data_6b3e18d70205f089bb21da5d22ef3962
#
_entry.id   6b3e18d70205f089bb21da5d22ef3962
#
_cell.length_a   1.000
_cell.length_b   1.000
_cell.length_c   1.000
_cell.angle_alpha   90.00
_cell.angle_beta   90.00
_cell.angle_gamma   90.00
#
_symmetry.space_group_name_H-M   'P 1'
#
loop_
_entity.id
_entity.type
_entity.pdbx_description
1 polymer ?
#
loop_
_entity_poly.entity_id
_entity_poly.type
_entity_poly.pdbx_seq_one_letter_code
_entity_poly.pdbx_strand_id
1 'polypeptide(L)'
;MIETLLVFPAPPPPELSQCLDEKGWVWKAINNSDSALSDQPDTGWGGGVIVADSDPEGALSLCKQLRQTENPLAPILLLVSKGRLNNFEINENLFDDFCITPFYPEELEIRLRNLFLK
;
A
#
# COMPACT_ATOMS: atom_id res chain seq x y z
N MET A 1 10.03 13.62 -9.81
CA MET A 1 9.15 12.72 -10.59
C MET A 1 8.53 11.70 -9.66
N ILE A 2 7.21 11.55 -9.74
CA ILE A 2 6.49 10.60 -8.89
C ILE A 2 6.51 9.23 -9.56
N GLU A 3 7.06 8.23 -8.87
CA GLU A 3 7.04 6.86 -9.35
C GLU A 3 5.65 6.25 -9.12
N THR A 4 5.37 5.15 -9.83
CA THR A 4 4.06 4.48 -9.73
C THR A 4 3.98 3.71 -8.42
N LEU A 5 2.89 3.93 -7.68
CA LEU A 5 2.60 3.18 -6.45
C LEU A 5 1.85 1.89 -6.79
N LEU A 6 2.24 0.82 -6.13
CA LEU A 6 1.47 -0.42 -6.13
C LEU A 6 0.33 -0.28 -5.12
N VAL A 7 -0.88 -0.63 -5.52
CA VAL A 7 -2.05 -0.59 -4.62
C VAL A 7 -2.70 -1.96 -4.58
N PHE A 8 -3.05 -2.42 -3.40
CA PHE A 8 -3.76 -3.68 -3.19
C PHE A 8 -5.01 -3.43 -2.34
N PRO A 9 -6.15 -4.04 -2.64
CA PRO A 9 -6.45 -4.96 -3.75
C PRO A 9 -6.90 -4.24 -5.01
N ALA A 10 -7.15 -5.00 -6.07
CA ALA A 10 -7.74 -4.50 -7.30
C ALA A 10 -9.16 -5.05 -7.45
N PRO A 11 -10.22 -4.22 -7.46
CA PRO A 11 -10.17 -2.76 -7.34
C PRO A 11 -9.94 -2.32 -5.89
N PRO A 12 -9.27 -1.17 -5.68
CA PRO A 12 -9.12 -0.63 -4.33
C PRO A 12 -10.42 -0.01 -3.83
N PRO A 13 -10.55 0.25 -2.52
CA PRO A 13 -11.70 1.00 -2.02
C PRO A 13 -11.84 2.33 -2.75
N PRO A 14 -13.08 2.71 -3.13
CA PRO A 14 -13.28 3.96 -3.89
C PRO A 14 -12.74 5.21 -3.20
N GLU A 15 -12.82 5.27 -1.89
CA GLU A 15 -12.31 6.40 -1.10
C GLU A 15 -10.80 6.56 -1.30
N LEU A 16 -10.08 5.43 -1.36
CA LEU A 16 -8.65 5.45 -1.55
C LEU A 16 -8.28 5.89 -2.96
N SER A 17 -8.90 5.27 -3.97
CA SER A 17 -8.60 5.63 -5.36
C SER A 17 -8.93 7.09 -5.64
N GLN A 18 -10.02 7.60 -5.08
CA GLN A 18 -10.40 8.99 -5.24
C GLN A 18 -9.35 9.92 -4.64
N CYS A 19 -8.88 9.63 -3.43
CA CYS A 19 -7.83 10.43 -2.79
C CYS A 19 -6.54 10.43 -3.60
N LEU A 20 -6.14 9.27 -4.09
CA LEU A 20 -4.91 9.15 -4.88
C LEU A 20 -5.01 9.95 -6.18
N ASP A 21 -6.16 9.84 -6.87
CA ASP A 21 -6.37 10.54 -8.13
C ASP A 21 -6.44 12.06 -7.95
N GLU A 22 -7.16 12.51 -6.92
CA GLU A 22 -7.31 13.95 -6.64
C GLU A 22 -5.98 14.63 -6.34
N LYS A 23 -5.05 13.91 -5.72
CA LYS A 23 -3.74 14.46 -5.35
C LYS A 23 -2.67 14.19 -6.40
N GLY A 24 -3.03 13.59 -7.52
CA GLY A 24 -2.10 13.39 -8.62
C GLY A 24 -1.13 12.23 -8.45
N TRP A 25 -1.40 11.32 -7.53
CA TRP A 25 -0.58 10.12 -7.39
C TRP A 25 -0.77 9.20 -8.60
N VAL A 26 0.31 8.64 -9.09
CA VAL A 26 0.27 7.63 -10.14
C VAL A 26 0.29 6.26 -9.46
N TRP A 27 -0.71 5.42 -9.75
CA TRP A 27 -0.84 4.16 -9.05
C TRP A 27 -1.42 3.09 -9.97
N LYS A 28 -1.20 1.83 -9.59
CA LYS A 28 -1.73 0.67 -10.30
C LYS A 28 -2.11 -0.39 -9.28
N ALA A 29 -3.34 -0.92 -9.40
CA ALA A 29 -3.84 -1.90 -8.45
C ALA A 29 -3.50 -3.32 -8.88
N ILE A 30 -3.16 -4.17 -7.91
CA ILE A 30 -2.84 -5.57 -8.15
C ILE A 30 -3.55 -6.45 -7.11
N ASN A 31 -3.66 -7.75 -7.37
CA ASN A 31 -4.31 -8.69 -6.46
C ASN A 31 -3.37 -9.73 -5.86
N ASN A 32 -2.19 -9.92 -6.44
CA ASN A 32 -1.25 -10.93 -5.98
C ASN A 32 0.17 -10.59 -6.41
N SER A 33 1.13 -11.37 -5.94
CA SER A 33 2.54 -11.12 -6.24
C SER A 33 2.86 -11.32 -7.73
N ASP A 34 2.17 -12.23 -8.41
CA ASP A 34 2.38 -12.44 -9.84
C ASP A 34 1.96 -11.20 -10.64
N SER A 35 0.82 -10.60 -10.30
CA SER A 35 0.37 -9.36 -10.92
C SER A 35 1.36 -8.22 -10.64
N ALA A 36 1.91 -8.17 -9.43
CA ALA A 36 2.90 -7.16 -9.07
C ALA A 36 4.14 -7.24 -9.95
N LEU A 37 4.57 -8.45 -10.30
CA LEU A 37 5.71 -8.63 -11.19
C LEU A 37 5.36 -8.32 -12.64
N SER A 38 4.23 -8.83 -13.13
CA SER A 38 3.85 -8.65 -14.53
C SER A 38 3.47 -7.21 -14.87
N ASP A 39 2.93 -6.47 -13.90
CA ASP A 39 2.49 -5.08 -14.08
C ASP A 39 3.53 -4.05 -13.64
N GLN A 40 4.70 -4.50 -13.19
CA GLN A 40 5.74 -3.62 -12.68
C GLN A 40 6.20 -2.64 -13.76
N PRO A 41 6.25 -1.33 -13.43
CA PRO A 41 6.80 -0.33 -14.36
C PRO A 41 8.28 -0.59 -14.64
N ASP A 42 8.79 -0.08 -15.77
CA ASP A 42 10.20 -0.23 -16.14
C ASP A 42 11.14 0.30 -15.07
N THR A 43 10.73 1.37 -14.38
CA THR A 43 11.52 1.98 -13.31
C THR A 43 11.32 1.30 -11.96
N GLY A 44 10.47 0.27 -11.89
CA GLY A 44 10.08 -0.38 -10.64
C GLY A 44 8.95 0.37 -9.95
N TRP A 45 8.48 -0.22 -8.84
CA TRP A 45 7.46 0.42 -8.01
C TRP A 45 8.11 1.48 -7.11
N GLY A 46 7.44 2.62 -6.94
CA GLY A 46 7.89 3.67 -6.01
C GLY A 46 7.55 3.40 -4.56
N GLY A 47 6.78 2.36 -4.31
CA GLY A 47 6.31 1.96 -3.00
C GLY A 47 4.95 1.30 -3.12
N GLY A 48 4.31 1.00 -1.99
CA GLY A 48 3.03 0.32 -1.99
C GLY A 48 2.06 0.85 -0.95
N VAL A 49 0.77 0.82 -1.30
CA VAL A 49 -0.33 1.06 -0.37
C VAL A 49 -1.16 -0.21 -0.32
N ILE A 50 -1.13 -0.88 0.81
CA ILE A 50 -1.75 -2.19 0.99
C ILE A 50 -2.92 -2.06 1.95
N VAL A 51 -4.13 -2.39 1.49
CA VAL A 51 -5.35 -2.31 2.31
C VAL A 51 -5.61 -3.67 2.94
N ALA A 52 -5.69 -3.69 4.27
CA ALA A 52 -5.82 -4.92 5.05
C ALA A 52 -7.20 -5.10 5.67
N ASP A 53 -8.20 -4.34 5.22
CA ASP A 53 -9.50 -4.31 5.89
C ASP A 53 -10.31 -5.58 5.70
N SER A 54 -10.43 -6.08 4.47
CA SER A 54 -11.27 -7.24 4.17
C SER A 54 -10.52 -8.57 4.34
N ASP A 55 -9.21 -8.56 4.14
CA ASP A 55 -8.38 -9.77 4.25
C ASP A 55 -7.02 -9.42 4.85
N PRO A 56 -6.95 -9.24 6.19
CA PRO A 56 -5.68 -8.86 6.83
C PRO A 56 -4.57 -9.88 6.62
N GLU A 57 -4.89 -11.17 6.68
CA GLU A 57 -3.88 -12.21 6.51
C GLU A 57 -3.31 -12.22 5.10
N GLY A 58 -4.18 -12.08 4.09
CA GLY A 58 -3.76 -11.99 2.70
C GLY A 58 -2.91 -10.76 2.43
N ALA A 59 -3.28 -9.63 3.02
CA ALA A 59 -2.52 -8.39 2.89
C ALA A 59 -1.12 -8.52 3.49
N LEU A 60 -1.00 -9.09 4.69
CA LEU A 60 0.29 -9.29 5.33
C LEU A 60 1.14 -10.30 4.58
N SER A 61 0.51 -11.36 4.06
CA SER A 61 1.20 -12.36 3.25
C SER A 61 1.78 -11.71 1.98
N LEU A 62 1.01 -10.84 1.33
CA LEU A 62 1.47 -10.10 0.17
C LEU A 62 2.66 -9.20 0.51
N CYS A 63 2.58 -8.48 1.62
CA CYS A 63 3.71 -7.65 2.09
C CYS A 63 4.97 -8.48 2.25
N LYS A 64 4.85 -9.63 2.86
CA LYS A 64 5.97 -10.54 3.06
C LYS A 64 6.58 -10.99 1.73
N GLN A 65 5.73 -11.41 0.79
CA GLN A 65 6.18 -11.85 -0.52
C GLN A 65 6.90 -10.73 -1.28
N LEU A 66 6.35 -9.52 -1.24
CA LEU A 66 6.93 -8.38 -1.95
C LEU A 66 8.24 -7.90 -1.34
N ARG A 67 8.46 -8.15 -0.05
CA ARG A 67 9.69 -7.79 0.64
C ARG A 67 10.78 -8.85 0.54
N GLN A 68 10.45 -10.07 0.13
CA GLN A 68 11.40 -11.18 -0.01
C GLN A 68 11.96 -11.33 -1.42
N THR A 69 11.70 -10.38 -2.30
CA THR A 69 12.21 -10.39 -3.67
C THR A 69 13.61 -9.77 -3.73
N GLU A 70 14.28 -9.90 -4.88
CA GLU A 70 15.58 -9.26 -5.13
C GLU A 70 15.51 -7.74 -5.01
N ASN A 71 14.37 -7.16 -5.39
CA ASN A 71 14.10 -5.74 -5.27
C ASN A 71 12.92 -5.55 -4.32
N PRO A 72 13.16 -5.56 -3.00
CA PRO A 72 12.07 -5.47 -2.04
C PRO A 72 11.23 -4.22 -2.22
N LEU A 73 9.92 -4.39 -2.13
CA LEU A 73 9.01 -3.24 -2.20
C LEU A 73 9.15 -2.40 -0.93
N ALA A 74 9.49 -1.14 -1.10
CA ALA A 74 9.61 -0.19 0.00
C ALA A 74 9.51 1.23 -0.56
N PRO A 75 8.92 2.16 0.20
CA PRO A 75 8.21 1.93 1.46
C PRO A 75 6.80 1.37 1.24
N ILE A 76 6.22 0.80 2.29
CA ILE A 76 4.85 0.28 2.29
C ILE A 76 4.03 1.01 3.34
N LEU A 77 2.87 1.54 2.94
CA LEU A 77 1.85 2.06 3.84
C LEU A 77 0.73 1.04 3.95
N LEU A 78 0.44 0.60 5.17
CA LEU A 78 -0.64 -0.35 5.44
C LEU A 78 -1.89 0.40 5.90
N LEU A 79 -3.02 0.12 5.28
CA LEU A 79 -4.32 0.65 5.72
C LEU A 79 -5.07 -0.47 6.45
N VAL A 80 -5.42 -0.21 7.71
CA VAL A 80 -6.04 -1.23 8.56
C VAL A 80 -7.24 -0.63 9.29
N SER A 81 -8.35 -1.37 9.36
CA SER A 81 -9.54 -0.88 10.03
C SER A 81 -9.35 -0.88 11.54
N LYS A 82 -9.98 0.09 12.19
CA LYS A 82 -9.90 0.26 13.64
C LYS A 82 -10.32 -1.02 14.38
N GLY A 83 -11.36 -1.70 13.88
CA GLY A 83 -11.87 -2.92 14.52
C GLY A 83 -10.92 -4.11 14.42
N ARG A 84 -9.94 -4.06 13.54
CA ARG A 84 -8.97 -5.15 13.34
C ARG A 84 -7.60 -4.86 13.92
N LEU A 85 -7.40 -3.65 14.43
CA LEU A 85 -6.08 -3.23 14.92
C LEU A 85 -5.55 -4.11 16.05
N ASN A 86 -6.43 -4.59 16.93
CA ASN A 86 -6.05 -5.45 18.05
C ASN A 86 -5.58 -6.84 17.62
N ASN A 87 -5.90 -7.25 16.41
CA ASN A 87 -5.52 -8.56 15.88
C ASN A 87 -4.24 -8.55 15.09
N PHE A 88 -3.61 -7.36 14.96
CA PHE A 88 -2.37 -7.22 14.22
C PHE A 88 -1.18 -7.33 15.13
N GLU A 89 -0.28 -8.24 14.80
CA GLU A 89 1.07 -8.20 15.35
C GLU A 89 1.83 -7.17 14.52
N ILE A 90 2.34 -6.14 15.18
CA ILE A 90 3.14 -5.14 14.52
C ILE A 90 4.47 -5.78 14.14
N ASN A 91 4.67 -5.96 12.84
CA ASN A 91 5.92 -6.49 12.32
C ASN A 91 6.57 -5.43 11.44
N GLU A 92 7.56 -4.75 12.00
CA GLU A 92 8.25 -3.63 11.37
C GLU A 92 8.94 -4.02 10.06
N ASN A 93 9.13 -5.32 9.82
CA ASN A 93 9.76 -5.80 8.59
C ASN A 93 8.78 -5.89 7.42
N LEU A 94 7.47 -5.80 7.66
CA LEU A 94 6.45 -5.96 6.63
C LEU A 94 5.92 -4.65 6.08
N PHE A 95 5.94 -3.59 6.87
CA PHE A 95 5.48 -2.28 6.42
C PHE A 95 6.21 -1.17 7.17
N ASP A 96 6.18 0.03 6.60
CA ASP A 96 6.93 1.18 7.13
C ASP A 96 6.09 2.13 7.94
N ASP A 97 4.79 2.20 7.64
CA ASP A 97 3.84 3.03 8.39
C ASP A 97 2.45 2.45 8.18
N PHE A 98 1.50 2.90 8.99
CA PHE A 98 0.12 2.46 8.83
C PHE A 98 -0.84 3.64 9.00
N CYS A 99 -2.06 3.48 8.48
CA CYS A 99 -3.12 4.45 8.61
C CYS A 99 -4.41 3.70 8.95
N ILE A 100 -5.15 4.20 9.93
CA ILE A 100 -6.40 3.56 10.37
C ILE A 100 -7.53 3.96 9.43
N THR A 101 -8.34 2.98 9.04
CA THR A 101 -9.53 3.24 8.21
C THR A 101 -10.79 3.18 9.08
N PRO A 102 -11.82 3.98 8.77
CA PRO A 102 -11.84 4.99 7.70
C PRO A 102 -10.85 6.13 7.98
N PHE A 103 -10.10 6.48 6.95
CA PHE A 103 -9.06 7.50 7.09
C PHE A 103 -9.60 8.91 6.84
N TYR A 104 -8.89 9.90 7.37
CA TYR A 104 -9.09 11.28 6.98
C TYR A 104 -8.22 11.56 5.76
N PRO A 105 -8.78 12.11 4.66
CA PRO A 105 -7.98 12.36 3.45
C PRO A 105 -6.71 13.17 3.69
N GLU A 106 -6.79 14.16 4.57
CA GLU A 106 -5.64 15.01 4.90
C GLU A 106 -4.53 14.22 5.60
N GLU A 107 -4.90 13.33 6.52
CA GLU A 107 -3.93 12.48 7.22
C GLU A 107 -3.29 11.50 6.26
N LEU A 108 -4.09 10.88 5.40
CA LEU A 108 -3.57 9.95 4.40
C LEU A 108 -2.55 10.63 3.50
N GLU A 109 -2.87 11.82 3.02
CA GLU A 109 -1.96 12.57 2.14
C GLU A 109 -0.64 12.91 2.82
N ILE A 110 -0.69 13.33 4.09
CA ILE A 110 0.54 13.61 4.85
C ILE A 110 1.41 12.37 4.95
N ARG A 111 0.82 11.21 5.26
CA ARG A 111 1.58 9.96 5.36
C ARG A 111 2.15 9.53 4.02
N LEU A 112 1.39 9.67 2.94
CA LEU A 112 1.87 9.36 1.59
C LEU A 112 3.07 10.23 1.22
N ARG A 113 2.98 11.52 1.48
CA ARG A 113 4.07 12.45 1.15
C ARG A 113 5.31 12.16 1.99
N ASN A 114 5.14 11.86 3.26
CA ASN A 114 6.27 11.53 4.13
C ASN A 114 6.99 10.26 3.69
N LEU A 115 6.25 9.28 3.21
CA LEU A 115 6.85 8.00 2.79
C LEU A 115 7.41 8.03 1.37
N PHE A 116 6.68 8.64 0.43
CA PHE A 116 6.97 8.44 -0.99
C PHE A 116 7.61 9.64 -1.68
N LEU A 117 7.68 10.80 -1.04
CA LEU A 117 8.27 12.01 -1.62
C LEU A 117 9.54 12.49 -0.90
N LYS A 118 10.23 11.60 -0.24
CA LYS A 118 11.50 11.95 0.41
C LYS A 118 12.66 11.85 -0.56
#